data_aab5a271f7fa2591364017aa9276b2aa
#
_entry.id   aab5a271f7fa2591364017aa9276b2aa
#
_cell.length_a   1.000
_cell.length_b   1.000
_cell.length_c   1.000
_cell.angle_alpha   90.00
_cell.angle_beta   90.00
_cell.angle_gamma   90.00
#
_symmetry.space_group_name_H-M   'P 1'
#
loop_
_entity.id
_entity.type
_entity.pdbx_description
1 polymer ?
#
loop_
_entity_poly.entity_id
_entity_poly.type
_entity_poly.pdbx_seq_one_letter_code
_entity_poly.pdbx_strand_id
1 'polypeptide(L)'
;MSESPYEKLLEALDLHQNLLFAEQQAISARDLNTVEQILNQKDSSMDLLLRAKEDTDPNYPPEIQSRIKIVLSQQAENTSNFRKLHIQAESPNPDSSSTSPFHKRMRQAYSN
;
A
#
# COMPACT_ATOMS: atom_id res chain seq x y z
N MET A 1 25.36 -17.78 -14.56
CA MET A 1 24.21 -16.91 -14.68
C MET A 1 24.21 -15.89 -13.58
N SER A 2 24.45 -14.69 -13.97
CA SER A 2 24.47 -13.60 -13.00
C SER A 2 23.07 -13.05 -12.83
N GLU A 3 22.38 -13.43 -11.79
CA GLU A 3 21.21 -12.71 -11.38
C GLU A 3 21.65 -11.33 -10.93
N SER A 4 20.91 -10.31 -11.35
CA SER A 4 21.12 -8.96 -10.86
C SER A 4 20.98 -8.97 -9.33
N PRO A 5 21.87 -8.31 -8.57
CA PRO A 5 21.71 -8.23 -7.11
C PRO A 5 20.41 -7.51 -6.70
N TYR A 6 19.77 -6.82 -7.64
CA TYR A 6 18.54 -6.08 -7.40
C TYR A 6 17.30 -6.83 -7.86
N GLU A 7 17.43 -8.04 -8.39
CA GLU A 7 16.30 -8.77 -8.96
C GLU A 7 15.20 -9.03 -7.94
N LYS A 8 15.56 -9.49 -6.74
CA LYS A 8 14.58 -9.72 -5.67
C LYS A 8 13.90 -8.44 -5.24
N LEU A 9 14.66 -7.36 -5.18
CA LEU A 9 14.11 -6.05 -4.84
C LEU A 9 13.13 -5.57 -5.92
N LEU A 10 13.46 -5.75 -7.18
CA LEU A 10 12.58 -5.39 -8.29
C LEU A 10 11.30 -6.22 -8.28
N GLU A 11 11.40 -7.52 -8.02
CA GLU A 11 10.24 -8.39 -7.90
C GLU A 11 9.33 -7.95 -6.75
N ALA A 12 9.92 -7.63 -5.60
CA ALA A 12 9.16 -7.15 -4.45
C ALA A 12 8.49 -5.81 -4.73
N LEU A 13 9.17 -4.91 -5.43
CA LEU A 13 8.59 -3.63 -5.85
C LEU A 13 7.44 -3.83 -6.82
N ASP A 14 7.58 -4.74 -7.79
CA ASP A 14 6.51 -5.04 -8.74
C ASP A 14 5.28 -5.59 -8.03
N LEU A 15 5.47 -6.52 -7.12
CA LEU A 15 4.37 -7.09 -6.35
C LEU A 15 3.64 -6.02 -5.55
N HIS A 16 4.39 -5.18 -4.85
CA HIS A 16 3.82 -4.12 -4.03
C HIS A 16 3.09 -3.09 -4.89
N GLN A 17 3.66 -2.73 -6.03
CA GLN A 17 3.04 -1.79 -6.97
C GLN A 17 1.73 -2.35 -7.53
N ASN A 18 1.67 -3.64 -7.84
CA ASN A 18 0.45 -4.28 -8.30
C ASN A 18 -0.64 -4.24 -7.22
N LEU A 19 -0.25 -4.43 -5.95
CA LEU A 19 -1.20 -4.32 -4.84
C LEU A 19 -1.71 -2.89 -4.67
N LEU A 20 -0.85 -1.90 -4.84
CA LEU A 20 -1.26 -0.49 -4.78
C LEU A 20 -2.24 -0.14 -5.90
N PHE A 21 -2.02 -0.68 -7.08
CA PHE A 21 -2.92 -0.48 -8.21
C PHE A 21 -4.30 -1.11 -7.93
N ALA A 22 -4.31 -2.34 -7.41
CA ALA A 22 -5.56 -3.01 -7.03
C ALA A 22 -6.28 -2.26 -5.91
N GLU A 23 -5.52 -1.74 -4.94
CA GLU A 23 -6.06 -0.91 -3.86
C GLU A 23 -6.71 0.36 -4.41
N GLN A 24 -6.06 1.02 -5.34
CA GLN A 24 -6.59 2.22 -5.98
C GLN A 24 -7.95 1.94 -6.62
N GLN A 25 -8.05 0.83 -7.33
CA GLN A 25 -9.31 0.44 -7.97
C GLN A 25 -10.40 0.12 -6.96
N ALA A 26 -10.04 -0.60 -5.90
CA ALA A 26 -10.99 -0.93 -4.84
C ALA A 26 -11.50 0.31 -4.11
N ILE A 27 -10.62 1.28 -3.85
CA ILE A 27 -10.99 2.56 -3.25
C ILE A 27 -11.94 3.32 -4.17
N SER A 28 -11.64 3.39 -5.46
CA SER A 28 -12.48 4.06 -6.45
C SER A 28 -13.86 3.40 -6.56
N ALA A 29 -13.92 2.08 -6.43
CA ALA A 29 -15.16 1.34 -6.45
C ALA A 29 -15.89 1.32 -5.09
N ARG A 30 -15.27 1.89 -4.05
CA ARG A 30 -15.77 1.88 -2.67
C ARG A 30 -15.97 0.47 -2.14
N ASP A 31 -15.14 -0.45 -2.60
CA ASP A 31 -15.18 -1.86 -2.18
C ASP A 31 -14.26 -2.06 -0.98
N LEU A 32 -14.78 -1.76 0.21
CA LEU A 32 -14.01 -1.77 1.45
C LEU A 32 -13.55 -3.18 1.82
N ASN A 33 -14.32 -4.20 1.48
CA ASN A 33 -13.90 -5.59 1.74
C ASN A 33 -12.65 -5.94 0.97
N THR A 34 -12.61 -5.56 -0.30
CA THR A 34 -11.43 -5.78 -1.14
C THR A 34 -10.23 -4.97 -0.63
N VAL A 35 -10.46 -3.73 -0.19
CA VAL A 35 -9.39 -2.91 0.40
C VAL A 35 -8.79 -3.62 1.62
N GLU A 36 -9.61 -4.21 2.49
CA GLU A 36 -9.10 -4.94 3.64
C GLU A 36 -8.25 -6.14 3.25
N GLN A 37 -8.70 -6.91 2.27
CA GLN A 37 -7.94 -8.05 1.76
C GLN A 37 -6.58 -7.60 1.22
N ILE A 38 -6.57 -6.48 0.51
CA ILE A 38 -5.33 -5.92 -0.05
C ILE A 38 -4.41 -5.45 1.08
N LEU A 39 -4.94 -4.87 2.14
CA LEU A 39 -4.12 -4.47 3.29
C LEU A 39 -3.37 -5.66 3.89
N ASN A 40 -4.04 -6.81 4.00
CA ASN A 40 -3.38 -8.04 4.45
C ASN A 40 -2.24 -8.46 3.52
N GLN A 41 -2.48 -8.39 2.23
CA GLN A 41 -1.48 -8.73 1.23
C GLN A 41 -0.33 -7.72 1.23
N LYS A 42 -0.61 -6.44 1.45
CA LYS A 42 0.41 -5.40 1.55
C LYS A 42 1.33 -5.61 2.74
N ASP A 43 0.82 -6.09 3.86
CA ASP A 43 1.66 -6.40 5.00
C ASP A 43 2.72 -7.45 4.63
N SER A 44 2.29 -8.52 3.97
CA SER A 44 3.21 -9.57 3.50
C SER A 44 4.18 -9.04 2.44
N SER A 45 3.67 -8.23 1.51
CA SER A 45 4.50 -7.63 0.47
C SER A 45 5.55 -6.69 1.06
N MET A 46 5.18 -5.93 2.07
CA MET A 46 6.12 -5.02 2.75
C MET A 46 7.23 -5.80 3.43
N ASP A 47 6.92 -6.94 4.06
CA ASP A 47 7.94 -7.79 4.67
C ASP A 47 8.93 -8.30 3.62
N LEU A 48 8.43 -8.74 2.48
CA LEU A 48 9.30 -9.17 1.38
C LEU A 48 10.17 -8.03 0.87
N LEU A 49 9.60 -6.85 0.75
CA LEU A 49 10.31 -5.66 0.29
C LEU A 49 11.43 -5.28 1.26
N LEU A 50 11.14 -5.30 2.56
CA LEU A 50 12.14 -4.98 3.59
C LEU A 50 13.28 -6.01 3.60
N ARG A 51 12.96 -7.29 3.46
CA ARG A 51 13.98 -8.34 3.39
C ARG A 51 14.85 -8.19 2.15
N ALA A 52 14.23 -7.93 1.00
CA ALA A 52 14.97 -7.71 -0.23
C ALA A 52 15.88 -6.49 -0.12
N LYS A 53 15.40 -5.44 0.55
CA LYS A 53 16.17 -4.22 0.78
C LYS A 53 17.38 -4.49 1.68
N GLU A 54 17.21 -5.30 2.73
CA GLU A 54 18.31 -5.66 3.64
C GLU A 54 19.40 -6.43 2.93
N ASP A 55 19.03 -7.27 1.97
CA ASP A 55 19.98 -8.10 1.21
C ASP A 55 20.62 -7.36 0.05
N THR A 56 20.33 -6.08 -0.12
CA THR A 56 20.73 -5.30 -1.29
C THR A 56 21.57 -4.10 -0.87
N ASP A 57 22.58 -3.79 -1.67
CA ASP A 57 23.40 -2.59 -1.47
C ASP A 57 22.51 -1.34 -1.50
N PRO A 58 22.62 -0.46 -0.47
CA PRO A 58 21.80 0.74 -0.41
C PRO A 58 22.07 1.77 -1.52
N ASN A 59 23.15 1.61 -2.26
CA ASN A 59 23.47 2.49 -3.39
C ASN A 59 22.68 2.05 -4.63
N TYR A 60 21.39 2.30 -4.63
CA TYR A 60 20.54 1.87 -5.72
C TYR A 60 20.81 2.62 -7.01
N PRO A 61 20.78 1.91 -8.16
CA PRO A 61 20.81 2.58 -9.47
C PRO A 61 19.61 3.53 -9.63
N PRO A 62 19.75 4.56 -10.50
CA PRO A 62 18.66 5.51 -10.74
C PRO A 62 17.32 4.85 -11.11
N GLU A 63 17.36 3.75 -11.85
CA GLU A 63 16.15 3.01 -12.21
C GLU A 63 15.38 2.52 -10.99
N ILE A 64 16.09 1.95 -10.01
CA ILE A 64 15.47 1.45 -8.79
C ILE A 64 15.00 2.61 -7.92
N GLN A 65 15.78 3.68 -7.82
CA GLN A 65 15.36 4.88 -7.11
C GLN A 65 14.06 5.44 -7.67
N SER A 66 13.92 5.46 -8.99
CA SER A 66 12.70 5.91 -9.66
C SER A 66 11.51 5.02 -9.31
N ARG A 67 11.72 3.70 -9.31
CA ARG A 67 10.66 2.75 -8.96
C ARG A 67 10.19 2.93 -7.52
N ILE A 68 11.12 3.14 -6.61
CA ILE A 68 10.79 3.40 -5.20
C ILE A 68 9.96 4.67 -5.07
N LYS A 69 10.35 5.74 -5.77
CA LYS A 69 9.59 7.00 -5.75
C LYS A 69 8.18 6.82 -6.28
N ILE A 70 8.02 6.05 -7.34
CA ILE A 70 6.69 5.77 -7.92
C ILE A 70 5.82 5.04 -6.90
N VAL A 71 6.36 4.02 -6.24
CA VAL A 71 5.63 3.26 -5.22
C VAL A 71 5.21 4.17 -4.06
N LEU A 72 6.12 4.99 -3.55
CA LEU A 72 5.81 5.90 -2.45
C LEU A 72 4.76 6.94 -2.84
N SER A 73 4.85 7.47 -4.05
CA SER A 73 3.88 8.44 -4.57
C SER A 73 2.50 7.81 -4.70
N GLN A 74 2.43 6.62 -5.22
CA GLN A 74 1.16 5.90 -5.38
C GLN A 74 0.54 5.54 -4.03
N GLN A 75 1.37 5.14 -3.07
CA GLN A 75 0.89 4.88 -1.70
C GLN A 75 0.30 6.14 -1.07
N ALA A 76 0.96 7.27 -1.23
CA ALA A 76 0.48 8.55 -0.71
C ALA A 76 -0.84 8.95 -1.36
N GLU A 77 -0.97 8.75 -2.66
CA GLU A 77 -2.22 9.02 -3.38
C GLU A 77 -3.36 8.13 -2.89
N ASN A 78 -3.10 6.84 -2.73
CA ASN A 78 -4.11 5.92 -2.22
C ASN A 78 -4.55 6.29 -0.80
N THR A 79 -3.61 6.66 0.05
CA THR A 79 -3.90 7.12 1.40
C THR A 79 -4.81 8.36 1.38
N SER A 80 -4.50 9.32 0.52
CA SER A 80 -5.30 10.53 0.38
C SER A 80 -6.72 10.20 -0.12
N ASN A 81 -6.82 9.35 -1.12
CA ASN A 81 -8.11 8.96 -1.68
C ASN A 81 -8.97 8.19 -0.69
N PHE A 82 -8.34 7.31 0.09
CA PHE A 82 -9.05 6.58 1.14
C PHE A 82 -9.57 7.52 2.23
N ARG A 83 -8.77 8.48 2.64
CA ARG A 83 -9.18 9.48 3.63
C ARG A 83 -10.38 10.28 3.16
N LYS A 84 -10.40 10.69 1.90
CA LYS A 84 -11.54 11.40 1.33
C LYS A 84 -12.80 10.55 1.36
N LEU A 85 -12.68 9.28 1.02
CA LEU A 85 -13.78 8.35 1.06
C LEU A 85 -14.30 8.17 2.49
N HIS A 86 -13.39 8.03 3.44
CA HIS A 86 -13.71 7.83 4.85
C HIS A 86 -14.43 9.04 5.45
N ILE A 87 -13.96 10.24 5.14
CA ILE A 87 -14.58 11.48 5.58
C ILE A 87 -16.02 11.59 5.04
N GLN A 88 -16.22 11.26 3.77
CA GLN A 88 -17.54 11.27 3.16
C GLN A 88 -18.48 10.27 3.82
N ALA A 89 -17.96 9.09 4.17
CA ALA A 89 -18.75 8.02 4.80
C ALA A 89 -19.14 8.36 6.23
N GLU A 90 -18.31 9.08 6.97
CA GLU A 90 -18.56 9.42 8.38
C GLU A 90 -19.38 10.69 8.56
N SER A 91 -19.42 11.52 7.54
CA SER A 91 -19.83 12.89 7.65
C SER A 91 -21.26 13.15 8.13
N PRO A 92 -22.31 12.33 7.92
CA PRO A 92 -23.64 12.72 8.37
C PRO A 92 -24.12 12.02 9.63
N ASN A 93 -23.37 11.15 10.26
CA ASN A 93 -23.97 10.36 11.32
C ASN A 93 -22.99 10.00 12.43
N PRO A 94 -22.94 10.84 13.48
CA PRO A 94 -22.06 10.55 14.63
C PRO A 94 -22.38 9.26 15.35
N ASP A 95 -23.57 8.71 15.17
CA ASP A 95 -23.96 7.46 15.81
C ASP A 95 -23.49 6.23 15.10
N SER A 96 -22.95 6.35 13.91
CA SER A 96 -22.29 5.26 13.20
C SER A 96 -20.90 4.98 13.78
N SER A 97 -20.69 5.39 14.98
CA SER A 97 -19.46 5.15 15.72
C SER A 97 -19.31 3.71 16.16
N SER A 98 -20.15 2.80 15.72
CA SER A 98 -19.84 1.39 15.85
C SER A 98 -18.53 1.11 15.12
N THR A 99 -17.47 1.24 15.85
CA THR A 99 -16.17 0.87 15.40
C THR A 99 -16.13 -0.63 15.23
N SER A 100 -16.53 -1.10 14.06
CA SER A 100 -16.18 -2.46 13.70
C SER A 100 -14.66 -2.54 13.71
N PRO A 101 -14.07 -3.66 14.12
CA PRO A 101 -12.62 -3.84 14.07
C PRO A 101 -12.03 -3.53 12.68
N PHE A 102 -12.81 -3.72 11.65
CA PHE A 102 -12.50 -3.40 10.27
C PHE A 102 -12.20 -1.91 10.07
N HIS A 103 -13.10 -1.03 10.53
CA HIS A 103 -12.91 0.41 10.38
C HIS A 103 -11.72 0.92 11.17
N LYS A 104 -11.52 0.39 12.37
CA LYS A 104 -10.39 0.75 13.20
C LYS A 104 -9.06 0.39 12.53
N ARG A 105 -8.98 -0.80 11.96
CA ARG A 105 -7.79 -1.26 11.27
C ARG A 105 -7.48 -0.37 10.06
N MET A 106 -8.48 -0.02 9.28
CA MET A 106 -8.30 0.86 8.13
C MET A 106 -7.79 2.22 8.53
N ARG A 107 -8.31 2.79 9.61
CA ARG A 107 -7.81 4.06 10.12
C ARG A 107 -6.33 3.97 10.45
N GLN A 108 -5.92 2.92 11.14
CA GLN A 108 -4.51 2.73 11.51
C GLN A 108 -3.63 2.58 10.28
N ALA A 109 -4.10 1.87 9.27
CA ALA A 109 -3.34 1.63 8.04
C ALA A 109 -3.11 2.91 7.24
N TYR A 110 -4.06 3.86 7.27
CA TYR A 110 -4.02 5.06 6.46
C TYR A 110 -3.79 6.35 7.25
N SER A 111 -3.65 6.27 8.56
CA SER A 111 -3.30 7.43 9.39
C SER A 111 -1.80 7.49 9.59
N ASN A 112 -1.28 8.64 9.43
CA ASN A 112 0.13 8.92 9.76
C ASN A 112 0.21 9.78 10.98
#